data_b25bfa273c285c4a63eb2c4e3915075b
#
_entry.id   b25bfa273c285c4a63eb2c4e3915075b
#
_cell.length_a   1.000
_cell.length_b   1.000
_cell.length_c   1.000
_cell.angle_alpha   90.00
_cell.angle_beta   90.00
_cell.angle_gamma   90.00
#
_symmetry.space_group_name_H-M   'P 1'
#
loop_
_entity.id
_entity.type
_entity.pdbx_description
1 polymer ?
#
loop_
_entity_poly.entity_id
_entity_poly.type
_entity_poly.pdbx_seq_one_letter_code
_entity_poly.pdbx_strand_id
1 'polypeptide(L)'
;MSSHAARPQRWDLFCRVIDNLGDAAVCWRLARQLAQDPGQSVRLWIDQPDVLARLVPGVRAGRSQQGVRIEAWRPDALALIRPSRNDVADRVIAGFGCELPPAYRAAMRQRRPVWINLEYFSAEGWTRGSHGLPSPKSDGLTEYFFFPGLGAETGGVLCEPNLLAERAAFEQDPWARSGFLDRLGLSPKPGQRIASLFAYPNAPWPGLLEALARTGLPWTVLVPQGVLTEINSSAWPAGLAVQRIPFLSQDDYDRLLWCCDLNLVRGEDSLIRALWAGRPMIWQAYPQAEQAHLPKVAAWLDHLLGALEPPPGKGAAPRQGSVACNSDMPGSGPGLSPAHSSPASPDAAIRQAWLAWNADPNAPPVASAIHDALAASVRWQALSAALCRNEARLPSLAQRLLAFIDSRL
;
A
#
# COMPACT_ATOMS: atom_id res chain seq x y z
N MET A 1 -16.32 -20.06 41.44
CA MET A 1 -16.65 -18.82 40.74
C MET A 1 -16.46 -19.08 39.26
N SER A 2 -17.51 -19.36 38.51
CA SER A 2 -17.45 -19.57 37.06
C SER A 2 -17.22 -18.23 36.40
N SER A 3 -16.00 -18.02 35.84
CA SER A 3 -15.74 -16.88 34.98
C SER A 3 -16.64 -17.03 33.74
N HIS A 4 -17.69 -16.22 33.63
CA HIS A 4 -18.40 -16.05 32.39
C HIS A 4 -17.39 -15.50 31.41
N ALA A 5 -16.84 -16.36 30.54
CA ALA A 5 -16.06 -15.91 29.41
C ALA A 5 -16.96 -14.96 28.61
N ALA A 6 -16.55 -13.69 28.49
CA ALA A 6 -17.29 -12.71 27.70
C ALA A 6 -17.49 -13.27 26.28
N ARG A 7 -18.70 -13.15 25.73
CA ARG A 7 -18.98 -13.62 24.37
C ARG A 7 -18.05 -12.90 23.39
N PRO A 8 -17.37 -13.65 22.49
CA PRO A 8 -16.50 -13.03 21.50
C PRO A 8 -17.23 -11.97 20.69
N GLN A 9 -16.59 -10.82 20.50
CA GLN A 9 -17.13 -9.77 19.65
C GLN A 9 -17.01 -10.17 18.19
N ARG A 10 -18.09 -10.06 17.45
CA ARG A 10 -18.16 -10.54 16.07
C ARG A 10 -17.91 -9.41 15.08
N TRP A 11 -17.11 -9.71 14.08
CA TRP A 11 -16.80 -8.83 12.97
C TRP A 11 -17.24 -9.44 11.65
N ASP A 12 -17.85 -8.62 10.82
CA ASP A 12 -18.08 -8.90 9.41
C ASP A 12 -17.35 -7.85 8.58
N LEU A 13 -16.39 -8.30 7.80
CA LEU A 13 -15.65 -7.48 6.87
C LEU A 13 -16.07 -7.87 5.46
N PHE A 14 -16.68 -6.94 4.72
CA PHE A 14 -17.10 -7.13 3.34
C PHE A 14 -16.05 -6.58 2.39
N CYS A 15 -15.67 -7.39 1.41
CA CYS A 15 -14.73 -7.06 0.37
C CYS A 15 -15.35 -7.34 -1.00
N ARG A 16 -15.45 -6.32 -1.83
CA ARG A 16 -15.70 -6.42 -3.26
C ARG A 16 -14.39 -6.18 -3.99
N VAL A 17 -13.93 -7.15 -4.77
CA VAL A 17 -12.66 -7.07 -5.50
C VAL A 17 -12.87 -6.25 -6.77
N ILE A 18 -12.27 -5.06 -6.82
CA ILE A 18 -12.27 -4.14 -7.97
C ILE A 18 -10.85 -4.02 -8.54
N ASP A 19 -9.86 -3.70 -7.69
CA ASP A 19 -8.43 -3.65 -8.07
C ASP A 19 -7.76 -5.03 -7.85
N ASN A 20 -8.19 -6.01 -8.64
CA ASN A 20 -7.58 -7.35 -8.67
C ASN A 20 -7.19 -7.88 -7.26
N LEU A 21 -5.89 -7.76 -6.93
CA LEU A 21 -5.30 -8.31 -5.71
C LEU A 21 -5.34 -7.34 -4.53
N GLY A 22 -5.37 -6.02 -4.79
CA GLY A 22 -5.20 -4.98 -3.78
C GLY A 22 -6.27 -5.04 -2.69
N ASP A 23 -7.53 -5.01 -3.10
CA ASP A 23 -8.67 -5.01 -2.17
C ASP A 23 -8.71 -6.26 -1.30
N ALA A 24 -8.52 -7.44 -1.94
CA ALA A 24 -8.47 -8.71 -1.23
C ALA A 24 -7.28 -8.76 -0.24
N ALA A 25 -6.13 -8.22 -0.63
CA ALA A 25 -4.92 -8.21 0.18
C ALA A 25 -5.08 -7.38 1.45
N VAL A 26 -5.56 -6.14 1.32
CA VAL A 26 -5.80 -5.24 2.46
C VAL A 26 -6.85 -5.81 3.39
N CYS A 27 -8.00 -6.26 2.85
CA CYS A 27 -9.08 -6.84 3.66
C CYS A 27 -8.63 -8.10 4.40
N TRP A 28 -7.85 -8.97 3.76
CA TRP A 28 -7.30 -10.16 4.40
C TRP A 28 -6.33 -9.83 5.53
N ARG A 29 -5.38 -8.92 5.31
CA ARG A 29 -4.43 -8.50 6.34
C ARG A 29 -5.15 -7.89 7.55
N LEU A 30 -6.15 -7.03 7.31
CA LEU A 30 -6.95 -6.46 8.39
C LEU A 30 -7.73 -7.54 9.14
N ALA A 31 -8.44 -8.43 8.43
CA ALA A 31 -9.20 -9.51 9.05
C ALA A 31 -8.31 -10.41 9.91
N ARG A 32 -7.11 -10.77 9.40
CA ARG A 32 -6.13 -11.57 10.12
C ARG A 32 -5.62 -10.88 11.39
N GLN A 33 -5.35 -9.56 11.31
CA GLN A 33 -4.91 -8.80 12.50
C GLN A 33 -6.02 -8.72 13.56
N LEU A 34 -7.26 -8.48 13.15
CA LEU A 34 -8.40 -8.47 14.08
C LEU A 34 -8.63 -9.85 14.73
N ALA A 35 -8.39 -10.93 13.99
CA ALA A 35 -8.55 -12.30 14.49
C ALA A 35 -7.42 -12.77 15.43
N GLN A 36 -6.34 -12.01 15.60
CA GLN A 36 -5.27 -12.35 16.55
C GLN A 36 -5.69 -12.19 18.00
N ASP A 37 -6.68 -11.34 18.28
CA ASP A 37 -7.26 -11.22 19.61
C ASP A 37 -8.26 -12.39 19.85
N PRO A 38 -8.03 -13.26 20.84
CA PRO A 38 -8.93 -14.38 21.15
C PRO A 38 -10.37 -13.97 21.49
N GLY A 39 -10.56 -12.70 21.91
CA GLY A 39 -11.89 -12.11 22.16
C GLY A 39 -12.65 -11.73 20.91
N GLN A 40 -12.08 -11.89 19.72
CA GLN A 40 -12.68 -11.51 18.45
C GLN A 40 -13.04 -12.74 17.59
N SER A 41 -14.17 -12.68 16.90
CA SER A 41 -14.59 -13.65 15.88
C SER A 41 -14.80 -12.94 14.56
N VAL A 42 -13.95 -13.21 13.57
CA VAL A 42 -13.89 -12.46 12.32
C VAL A 42 -14.37 -13.30 11.14
N ARG A 43 -15.30 -12.74 10.35
CA ARG A 43 -15.70 -13.26 9.05
C ARG A 43 -15.29 -12.27 7.96
N LEU A 44 -14.62 -12.77 6.95
CA LEU A 44 -14.33 -12.05 5.72
C LEU A 44 -15.31 -12.53 4.63
N TRP A 45 -16.18 -11.63 4.22
CA TRP A 45 -17.10 -11.82 3.11
C TRP A 45 -16.42 -11.28 1.83
N ILE A 46 -16.13 -12.16 0.87
CA ILE A 46 -15.43 -11.77 -0.36
C ILE A 46 -16.16 -12.32 -1.58
N ASP A 47 -16.34 -11.48 -2.60
CA ASP A 47 -17.04 -11.84 -3.84
C ASP A 47 -16.20 -12.73 -4.76
N GLN A 48 -14.86 -12.62 -4.70
CA GLN A 48 -13.92 -13.40 -5.51
C GLN A 48 -12.91 -14.15 -4.62
N PRO A 49 -13.32 -15.24 -3.94
CA PRO A 49 -12.42 -15.99 -3.05
C PRO A 49 -11.21 -16.60 -3.78
N ASP A 50 -11.31 -16.86 -5.08
CA ASP A 50 -10.19 -17.37 -5.88
C ASP A 50 -9.06 -16.34 -6.02
N VAL A 51 -9.39 -15.04 -6.03
CA VAL A 51 -8.39 -13.97 -5.99
C VAL A 51 -7.62 -14.02 -4.68
N LEU A 52 -8.33 -14.19 -3.56
CA LEU A 52 -7.70 -14.33 -2.25
C LEU A 52 -6.84 -15.60 -2.16
N ALA A 53 -7.26 -16.71 -2.76
CA ALA A 53 -6.51 -17.96 -2.77
C ALA A 53 -5.15 -17.85 -3.49
N ARG A 54 -4.99 -16.91 -4.42
CA ARG A 54 -3.70 -16.59 -5.06
C ARG A 54 -2.72 -15.91 -4.10
N LEU A 55 -3.23 -15.07 -3.20
CA LEU A 55 -2.45 -14.34 -2.20
C LEU A 55 -2.12 -15.20 -0.98
N VAL A 56 -3.07 -16.07 -0.61
CA VAL A 56 -3.02 -16.88 0.60
C VAL A 56 -3.31 -18.32 0.23
N PRO A 57 -2.27 -19.13 0.00
CA PRO A 57 -2.45 -20.53 -0.36
C PRO A 57 -3.31 -21.29 0.65
N GLY A 58 -4.25 -22.09 0.16
CA GLY A 58 -5.13 -22.91 0.99
C GLY A 58 -6.42 -22.23 1.44
N VAL A 59 -6.62 -20.94 1.19
CA VAL A 59 -7.89 -20.26 1.44
C VAL A 59 -9.01 -20.87 0.61
N ARG A 60 -10.14 -21.13 1.26
CA ARG A 60 -11.37 -21.62 0.62
C ARG A 60 -12.59 -21.00 1.31
N ALA A 61 -13.59 -20.61 0.50
CA ALA A 61 -14.87 -20.18 1.03
C ALA A 61 -15.52 -21.29 1.89
N GLY A 62 -16.21 -20.90 2.95
CA GLY A 62 -16.82 -21.80 3.92
C GLY A 62 -15.82 -22.44 4.89
N ARG A 63 -14.55 -22.02 4.90
CA ARG A 63 -13.51 -22.52 5.81
C ARG A 63 -12.89 -21.39 6.62
N SER A 64 -12.29 -21.75 7.74
CA SER A 64 -11.50 -20.83 8.55
C SER A 64 -10.01 -21.04 8.30
N GLN A 65 -9.27 -19.94 8.19
CA GLN A 65 -7.81 -19.93 8.09
C GLN A 65 -7.24 -18.78 8.90
N GLN A 66 -6.21 -19.03 9.67
CA GLN A 66 -5.56 -18.03 10.55
C GLN A 66 -6.56 -17.24 11.43
N GLY A 67 -7.58 -17.92 11.98
CA GLY A 67 -8.61 -17.31 12.82
C GLY A 67 -9.73 -16.59 12.06
N VAL A 68 -9.63 -16.43 10.75
CA VAL A 68 -10.64 -15.77 9.92
C VAL A 68 -11.53 -16.78 9.23
N ARG A 69 -12.84 -16.65 9.36
CA ARG A 69 -13.84 -17.40 8.59
C ARG A 69 -14.05 -16.72 7.26
N ILE A 70 -13.81 -17.42 6.14
CA ILE A 70 -13.98 -16.90 4.79
C ILE A 70 -15.37 -17.29 4.28
N GLU A 71 -16.15 -16.30 3.85
CA GLU A 71 -17.46 -16.50 3.26
C GLU A 71 -17.50 -15.90 1.86
N ALA A 72 -17.99 -16.68 0.89
CA ALA A 72 -18.24 -16.16 -0.44
C ALA A 72 -19.57 -15.41 -0.48
N TRP A 73 -19.60 -14.23 -1.06
CA TRP A 73 -20.85 -13.52 -1.34
C TRP A 73 -20.84 -13.00 -2.78
N ARG A 74 -22.05 -12.94 -3.37
CA ARG A 74 -22.25 -12.37 -4.70
C ARG A 74 -23.29 -11.26 -4.59
N PRO A 75 -23.03 -10.10 -5.17
CA PRO A 75 -23.97 -8.98 -5.15
C PRO A 75 -25.38 -9.35 -5.69
N ASP A 76 -25.40 -10.26 -6.65
CA ASP A 76 -26.59 -10.77 -7.35
C ASP A 76 -27.23 -12.01 -6.68
N ALA A 77 -26.50 -12.73 -5.83
CA ALA A 77 -27.02 -13.93 -5.13
C ALA A 77 -27.77 -13.59 -3.83
N LEU A 78 -28.18 -12.36 -3.66
CA LEU A 78 -28.79 -11.77 -2.45
C LEU A 78 -30.10 -12.41 -2.00
N ALA A 79 -30.73 -13.20 -2.84
CA ALA A 79 -31.93 -13.95 -2.48
C ALA A 79 -31.66 -15.15 -1.55
N LEU A 80 -30.41 -15.62 -1.47
CA LEU A 80 -30.04 -16.84 -0.73
C LEU A 80 -29.58 -16.56 0.70
N ILE A 81 -29.13 -15.34 1.01
CA ILE A 81 -28.75 -14.95 2.36
C ILE A 81 -29.91 -14.19 2.98
N ARG A 82 -30.62 -14.83 3.90
CA ARG A 82 -31.63 -14.17 4.77
C ARG A 82 -31.05 -14.09 6.18
N PRO A 83 -30.11 -13.17 6.44
CA PRO A 83 -29.54 -13.04 7.75
C PRO A 83 -30.63 -12.61 8.73
N SER A 84 -30.71 -13.30 9.85
CA SER A 84 -31.46 -12.85 11.01
C SER A 84 -30.65 -11.79 11.78
N ARG A 85 -31.29 -11.11 12.74
CA ARG A 85 -30.59 -10.23 13.68
C ARG A 85 -29.38 -10.91 14.32
N ASN A 86 -29.44 -12.21 14.56
CA ASN A 86 -28.38 -12.98 15.22
C ASN A 86 -27.21 -13.31 14.30
N ASP A 87 -27.40 -13.23 12.97
CA ASP A 87 -26.34 -13.48 11.99
C ASP A 87 -25.49 -12.25 11.71
N VAL A 88 -25.98 -11.05 12.01
CA VAL A 88 -25.25 -9.78 11.87
C VAL A 88 -24.22 -9.67 12.98
N ALA A 89 -22.99 -9.27 12.62
CA ALA A 89 -21.92 -9.02 13.56
C ALA A 89 -22.17 -7.79 14.44
N ASP A 90 -21.39 -7.64 15.50
CA ASP A 90 -21.41 -6.45 16.37
C ASP A 90 -20.75 -5.24 15.70
N ARG A 91 -19.79 -5.53 14.83
CA ARG A 91 -18.96 -4.58 14.09
C ARG A 91 -18.93 -4.99 12.62
N VAL A 92 -19.25 -4.05 11.74
CA VAL A 92 -19.35 -4.27 10.29
C VAL A 92 -18.42 -3.32 9.58
N ILE A 93 -17.57 -3.83 8.71
CA ILE A 93 -16.68 -3.05 7.85
C ILE A 93 -17.08 -3.28 6.40
N ALA A 94 -17.40 -2.22 5.68
CA ALA A 94 -17.48 -2.19 4.23
C ALA A 94 -16.13 -1.76 3.68
N GLY A 95 -15.38 -2.66 3.06
CA GLY A 95 -14.10 -2.34 2.45
C GLY A 95 -14.30 -1.54 1.18
N PHE A 96 -13.65 -0.37 1.10
CA PHE A 96 -13.59 0.47 -0.11
C PHE A 96 -14.96 0.88 -0.64
N GLY A 97 -15.87 1.25 0.28
CA GLY A 97 -17.21 1.70 -0.08
C GLY A 97 -18.08 0.62 -0.74
N CYS A 98 -17.78 -0.67 -0.55
CA CYS A 98 -18.60 -1.71 -1.15
C CYS A 98 -20.03 -1.68 -0.57
N GLU A 99 -21.02 -1.81 -1.45
CA GLU A 99 -22.41 -1.91 -1.04
C GLU A 99 -22.68 -3.23 -0.32
N LEU A 100 -23.22 -3.14 0.88
CA LEU A 100 -23.62 -4.32 1.64
C LEU A 100 -24.87 -4.98 1.03
N PRO A 101 -24.99 -6.32 1.10
CA PRO A 101 -26.18 -7.01 0.64
C PRO A 101 -27.44 -6.43 1.26
N PRO A 102 -28.50 -6.11 0.48
CA PRO A 102 -29.73 -5.49 0.99
C PRO A 102 -30.38 -6.26 2.15
N ALA A 103 -30.37 -7.59 2.10
CA ALA A 103 -30.90 -8.44 3.18
C ALA A 103 -30.06 -8.33 4.45
N TYR A 104 -28.71 -8.27 4.32
CA TYR A 104 -27.81 -8.06 5.46
C TYR A 104 -28.03 -6.67 6.07
N ARG A 105 -28.11 -5.63 5.24
CA ARG A 105 -28.38 -4.26 5.66
C ARG A 105 -29.76 -4.13 6.35
N ALA A 106 -30.78 -4.84 5.86
CA ALA A 106 -32.10 -4.89 6.52
C ALA A 106 -32.00 -5.51 7.93
N ALA A 107 -31.21 -6.56 8.12
CA ALA A 107 -30.97 -7.16 9.42
C ALA A 107 -30.13 -6.27 10.35
N MET A 108 -29.20 -5.47 9.81
CA MET A 108 -28.43 -4.47 10.58
C MET A 108 -29.32 -3.45 11.27
N ARG A 109 -30.46 -3.07 10.69
CA ARG A 109 -31.42 -2.14 11.34
C ARG A 109 -31.92 -2.63 12.69
N GLN A 110 -32.04 -3.95 12.85
CA GLN A 110 -32.44 -4.58 14.11
C GLN A 110 -31.28 -4.76 15.09
N ARG A 111 -30.07 -5.02 14.57
CA ARG A 111 -28.88 -5.26 15.39
C ARG A 111 -28.19 -3.97 15.80
N ARG A 112 -28.20 -2.96 14.93
CA ARG A 112 -27.51 -1.67 15.06
C ARG A 112 -26.01 -1.82 15.37
N PRO A 113 -25.24 -2.51 14.49
CA PRO A 113 -23.80 -2.63 14.66
C PRO A 113 -23.11 -1.28 14.47
N VAL A 114 -21.86 -1.15 14.95
CA VAL A 114 -20.99 -0.08 14.48
C VAL A 114 -20.60 -0.40 13.04
N TRP A 115 -20.94 0.50 12.12
CA TRP A 115 -20.71 0.31 10.69
C TRP A 115 -19.66 1.27 10.17
N ILE A 116 -18.56 0.71 9.67
CA ILE A 116 -17.38 1.43 9.16
C ILE A 116 -17.34 1.29 7.64
N ASN A 117 -17.13 2.38 6.94
CA ASN A 117 -16.63 2.39 5.58
C ASN A 117 -15.11 2.56 5.64
N LEU A 118 -14.38 1.48 5.39
CA LEU A 118 -12.91 1.53 5.24
C LEU A 118 -12.59 2.04 3.85
N GLU A 119 -12.12 3.25 3.77
CA GLU A 119 -11.76 3.92 2.52
C GLU A 119 -10.38 3.48 2.00
N TYR A 120 -10.09 3.83 0.76
CA TYR A 120 -8.77 3.67 0.19
C TYR A 120 -7.74 4.53 0.92
N PHE A 121 -6.49 4.06 0.93
CA PHE A 121 -5.38 4.83 1.47
C PHE A 121 -5.22 6.16 0.73
N SER A 122 -5.00 7.24 1.48
CA SER A 122 -4.54 8.52 0.93
C SER A 122 -3.60 9.23 1.89
N ALA A 123 -2.52 9.79 1.33
CA ALA A 123 -1.62 10.70 2.04
C ALA A 123 -2.06 12.17 1.95
N GLU A 124 -3.15 12.48 1.23
CA GLU A 124 -3.64 13.83 0.99
C GLU A 124 -4.24 14.44 2.27
N GLY A 125 -4.00 15.74 2.45
CA GLY A 125 -4.41 16.46 3.68
C GLY A 125 -5.91 16.49 3.95
N TRP A 126 -6.76 16.42 2.91
CA TRP A 126 -8.23 16.44 3.07
C TRP A 126 -8.78 15.24 3.84
N THR A 127 -8.08 14.11 3.81
CA THR A 127 -8.51 12.89 4.52
C THR A 127 -8.62 13.08 6.02
N ARG A 128 -7.78 13.96 6.61
CA ARG A 128 -7.80 14.27 8.04
C ARG A 128 -9.14 14.88 8.47
N GLY A 129 -9.69 15.78 7.67
CA GLY A 129 -10.99 16.40 7.93
C GLY A 129 -12.19 15.47 7.72
N SER A 130 -12.01 14.40 6.95
CA SER A 130 -13.08 13.44 6.61
C SER A 130 -13.04 12.18 7.46
N HIS A 131 -11.89 11.88 8.10
CA HIS A 131 -11.71 10.71 8.92
C HIS A 131 -12.62 10.70 10.15
N GLY A 132 -13.36 9.61 10.35
CA GLY A 132 -14.26 9.43 11.48
C GLY A 132 -15.60 10.16 11.38
N LEU A 133 -15.88 10.87 10.27
CA LEU A 133 -17.16 11.54 10.09
C LEU A 133 -18.30 10.54 9.93
N PRO A 134 -19.47 10.80 10.55
CA PRO A 134 -20.67 10.00 10.36
C PRO A 134 -21.34 10.31 9.02
N SER A 135 -21.91 9.28 8.40
CA SER A 135 -22.76 9.36 7.22
C SER A 135 -24.12 8.73 7.55
N PRO A 136 -25.09 9.49 8.07
CA PRO A 136 -26.44 8.99 8.33
C PRO A 136 -27.11 8.52 7.04
N LYS A 137 -27.74 7.36 7.08
CA LYS A 137 -28.46 6.76 5.95
C LYS A 137 -29.96 6.90 6.13
N SER A 138 -30.71 6.89 5.02
CA SER A 138 -32.16 7.03 5.01
C SER A 138 -32.91 5.92 5.76
N ASP A 139 -32.26 4.76 5.98
CA ASP A 139 -32.78 3.61 6.71
C ASP A 139 -32.51 3.66 8.23
N GLY A 140 -31.97 4.78 8.73
CA GLY A 140 -31.69 5.01 10.16
C GLY A 140 -30.40 4.38 10.68
N LEU A 141 -29.57 3.80 9.79
CA LEU A 141 -28.20 3.39 10.11
C LEU A 141 -27.24 4.59 9.97
N THR A 142 -26.12 4.50 10.66
CA THR A 142 -25.01 5.44 10.49
C THR A 142 -23.76 4.68 10.10
N GLU A 143 -23.16 5.06 8.99
CA GLU A 143 -21.86 4.61 8.54
C GLU A 143 -20.81 5.64 8.95
N TYR A 144 -19.60 5.19 9.31
CA TYR A 144 -18.50 6.09 9.64
C TYR A 144 -17.38 5.92 8.64
N PHE A 145 -16.91 7.02 8.06
CA PHE A 145 -15.75 6.98 7.17
C PHE A 145 -14.46 6.75 7.95
N PHE A 146 -13.67 5.80 7.51
CA PHE A 146 -12.37 5.49 8.10
C PHE A 146 -11.30 5.51 7.02
N PHE A 147 -10.51 6.58 6.99
CA PHE A 147 -9.49 6.81 5.96
C PHE A 147 -8.12 6.32 6.44
N PRO A 148 -7.58 5.22 5.87
CA PRO A 148 -6.17 4.88 6.02
C PRO A 148 -5.27 6.00 5.52
N GLY A 149 -4.16 6.27 6.21
CA GLY A 149 -3.25 7.35 5.83
C GLY A 149 -2.03 7.44 6.72
N LEU A 150 -1.10 8.32 6.37
CA LEU A 150 0.10 8.59 7.17
C LEU A 150 -0.17 9.64 8.27
N GLY A 151 0.60 9.52 9.35
CA GLY A 151 0.53 10.47 10.47
C GLY A 151 -0.56 10.17 11.49
N ALA A 152 -0.65 11.00 12.53
CA ALA A 152 -1.47 10.73 13.71
C ALA A 152 -2.98 10.99 13.53
N GLU A 153 -3.36 11.83 12.55
CA GLU A 153 -4.73 12.34 12.37
C GLU A 153 -5.55 11.54 11.33
N THR A 154 -5.06 10.37 10.91
CA THR A 154 -5.69 9.48 9.93
C THR A 154 -6.03 8.13 10.58
N GLY A 155 -6.59 7.22 9.83
CA GLY A 155 -6.81 5.83 10.25
C GLY A 155 -5.53 5.00 10.39
N GLY A 156 -4.36 5.58 10.10
CA GLY A 156 -3.09 4.85 10.10
C GLY A 156 -2.94 3.88 8.94
N VAL A 157 -1.90 3.06 9.00
CA VAL A 157 -1.60 2.06 7.98
C VAL A 157 -1.52 0.66 8.59
N LEU A 158 -1.80 -0.37 7.78
CA LEU A 158 -1.70 -1.76 8.21
C LEU A 158 -0.24 -2.10 8.57
N CYS A 159 -0.05 -2.61 9.77
CA CYS A 159 1.21 -3.15 10.25
C CYS A 159 0.89 -4.29 11.22
N GLU A 160 1.35 -5.49 10.91
CA GLU A 160 1.21 -6.62 11.80
C GLU A 160 2.10 -6.42 13.04
N PRO A 161 1.67 -6.84 14.24
CA PRO A 161 2.41 -6.57 15.49
C PRO A 161 3.89 -6.99 15.46
N ASN A 162 4.19 -8.10 14.77
CA ASN A 162 5.54 -8.67 14.72
C ASN A 162 6.31 -8.32 13.45
N LEU A 163 5.71 -7.64 12.48
CA LEU A 163 6.29 -7.43 11.15
C LEU A 163 7.70 -6.83 11.18
N LEU A 164 7.90 -5.77 11.96
CA LEU A 164 9.19 -5.09 12.03
C LEU A 164 10.24 -5.92 12.79
N ALA A 165 9.82 -6.69 13.79
CA ALA A 165 10.70 -7.62 14.49
C ALA A 165 11.10 -8.79 13.57
N GLU A 166 10.16 -9.35 12.80
CA GLU A 166 10.42 -10.37 11.80
C GLU A 166 11.37 -9.89 10.71
N ARG A 167 11.17 -8.65 10.22
CA ARG A 167 12.11 -8.03 9.27
C ARG A 167 13.49 -7.89 9.87
N ALA A 168 13.60 -7.37 11.09
CA ALA A 168 14.90 -7.20 11.74
C ALA A 168 15.62 -8.54 11.95
N ALA A 169 14.90 -9.58 12.38
CA ALA A 169 15.45 -10.91 12.51
C ALA A 169 15.93 -11.48 11.16
N PHE A 170 15.13 -11.30 10.11
CA PHE A 170 15.48 -11.73 8.75
C PHE A 170 16.71 -11.01 8.21
N GLU A 171 16.85 -9.70 8.46
CA GLU A 171 18.01 -8.89 8.02
C GLU A 171 19.29 -9.22 8.81
N GLN A 172 19.16 -9.66 10.05
CA GLN A 172 20.30 -10.06 10.92
C GLN A 172 20.78 -11.48 10.68
N ASP A 173 19.94 -12.36 10.14
CA ASP A 173 20.32 -13.73 9.82
C ASP A 173 21.00 -13.80 8.45
N PRO A 174 22.32 -14.08 8.39
CA PRO A 174 23.05 -14.13 7.12
C PRO A 174 22.51 -15.19 6.15
N TRP A 175 21.87 -16.24 6.65
CA TRP A 175 21.34 -17.34 5.86
C TRP A 175 19.88 -17.14 5.44
N ALA A 176 19.11 -16.35 6.17
CA ALA A 176 17.70 -16.12 5.86
C ALA A 176 17.53 -15.47 4.50
N ARG A 177 18.29 -14.40 4.24
CA ARG A 177 18.25 -13.68 2.95
C ARG A 177 18.71 -14.57 1.79
N SER A 178 19.88 -15.21 1.92
CA SER A 178 20.41 -16.08 0.86
C SER A 178 19.50 -17.27 0.61
N GLY A 179 19.06 -17.98 1.64
CA GLY A 179 18.13 -19.10 1.50
C GLY A 179 16.77 -18.71 0.91
N PHE A 180 16.27 -17.49 1.18
CA PHE A 180 15.08 -16.99 0.53
C PHE A 180 15.31 -16.76 -0.96
N LEU A 181 16.41 -16.09 -1.33
CA LEU A 181 16.75 -15.81 -2.73
C LEU A 181 17.06 -17.09 -3.51
N ASP A 182 17.72 -18.07 -2.90
CA ASP A 182 17.99 -19.38 -3.52
C ASP A 182 16.69 -20.11 -3.88
N ARG A 183 15.65 -20.04 -3.05
CA ARG A 183 14.32 -20.60 -3.39
C ARG A 183 13.67 -19.91 -4.60
N LEU A 184 14.06 -18.68 -4.87
CA LEU A 184 13.63 -17.95 -6.08
C LEU A 184 14.56 -18.19 -7.28
N GLY A 185 15.57 -19.06 -7.13
CA GLY A 185 16.55 -19.34 -8.17
C GLY A 185 17.60 -18.23 -8.33
N LEU A 186 17.85 -17.44 -7.28
CA LEU A 186 18.81 -16.35 -7.29
C LEU A 186 19.98 -16.62 -6.35
N SER A 187 21.19 -16.50 -6.88
CA SER A 187 22.43 -16.49 -6.10
C SER A 187 23.22 -15.21 -6.44
N PRO A 188 22.86 -14.07 -5.81
CA PRO A 188 23.46 -12.79 -6.15
C PRO A 188 24.97 -12.81 -5.87
N LYS A 189 25.74 -12.28 -6.82
CA LYS A 189 27.19 -12.08 -6.63
C LYS A 189 27.46 -10.89 -5.69
N PRO A 190 28.62 -10.83 -5.05
CA PRO A 190 29.02 -9.65 -4.30
C PRO A 190 28.90 -8.37 -5.13
N GLY A 191 28.25 -7.33 -4.56
CA GLY A 191 28.00 -6.07 -5.25
C GLY A 191 26.80 -6.06 -6.21
N GLN A 192 26.16 -7.21 -6.44
CA GLN A 192 24.95 -7.28 -7.28
C GLN A 192 23.75 -6.65 -6.55
N ARG A 193 23.06 -5.74 -7.24
CA ARG A 193 21.86 -5.06 -6.79
C ARG A 193 20.61 -5.80 -7.25
N ILE A 194 19.56 -5.72 -6.46
CA ILE A 194 18.28 -6.36 -6.76
C ILE A 194 17.18 -5.30 -6.78
N ALA A 195 16.36 -5.30 -7.83
CA ALA A 195 15.14 -4.53 -7.89
C ALA A 195 13.93 -5.46 -8.02
N SER A 196 12.86 -5.19 -7.25
CA SER A 196 11.56 -5.81 -7.51
C SER A 196 10.75 -4.93 -8.45
N LEU A 197 10.08 -5.54 -9.44
CA LEU A 197 9.22 -4.85 -10.38
C LEU A 197 7.83 -5.47 -10.40
N PHE A 198 6.92 -4.87 -9.64
CA PHE A 198 5.52 -5.20 -9.60
C PHE A 198 4.72 -3.95 -10.03
N ALA A 199 4.27 -3.91 -11.27
CA ALA A 199 3.72 -2.71 -11.90
C ALA A 199 2.47 -3.02 -12.74
N TYR A 200 1.69 -1.98 -13.08
CA TYR A 200 0.59 -2.10 -14.03
C TYR A 200 1.13 -2.23 -15.47
N PRO A 201 0.33 -2.75 -16.42
CA PRO A 201 0.80 -2.98 -17.80
C PRO A 201 1.33 -1.73 -18.51
N ASN A 202 0.84 -0.55 -18.15
CA ASN A 202 1.26 0.73 -18.73
C ASN A 202 2.52 1.32 -18.07
N ALA A 203 3.20 0.60 -17.19
CA ALA A 203 4.41 1.08 -16.55
C ALA A 203 5.52 1.36 -17.57
N PRO A 204 6.29 2.47 -17.42
CA PRO A 204 7.37 2.81 -18.34
C PRO A 204 8.65 2.01 -18.02
N TRP A 205 8.52 0.69 -17.91
CA TRP A 205 9.58 -0.25 -17.53
C TRP A 205 10.83 -0.20 -18.47
N PRO A 206 10.73 0.10 -19.79
CA PRO A 206 11.93 0.21 -20.62
C PRO A 206 12.88 1.31 -20.11
N GLY A 207 12.33 2.46 -19.71
CA GLY A 207 13.12 3.55 -19.14
C GLY A 207 13.75 3.16 -17.78
N LEU A 208 13.09 2.34 -16.97
CA LEU A 208 13.70 1.78 -15.76
C LEU A 208 14.94 0.94 -16.11
N LEU A 209 14.80 -0.01 -17.03
CA LEU A 209 15.90 -0.91 -17.40
C LEU A 209 17.09 -0.14 -18.00
N GLU A 210 16.82 0.89 -18.81
CA GLU A 210 17.84 1.80 -19.31
C GLU A 210 18.53 2.56 -18.16
N ALA A 211 17.78 3.10 -17.21
CA ALA A 211 18.34 3.78 -16.04
C ALA A 211 19.26 2.88 -15.23
N LEU A 212 18.85 1.64 -14.95
CA LEU A 212 19.64 0.66 -14.22
C LEU A 212 20.93 0.32 -14.96
N ALA A 213 20.87 0.09 -16.26
CA ALA A 213 22.04 -0.19 -17.09
C ALA A 213 23.05 0.98 -17.10
N ARG A 214 22.56 2.22 -17.13
CA ARG A 214 23.39 3.45 -17.12
C ARG A 214 24.15 3.64 -15.80
N THR A 215 23.74 2.99 -14.69
CA THR A 215 24.49 3.08 -13.42
C THR A 215 25.86 2.41 -13.47
N GLY A 216 26.12 1.52 -14.44
CA GLY A 216 27.32 0.71 -14.52
C GLY A 216 27.44 -0.36 -13.42
N LEU A 217 26.42 -0.48 -12.54
CA LEU A 217 26.35 -1.50 -11.49
C LEU A 217 25.63 -2.76 -11.99
N PRO A 218 25.98 -3.95 -11.49
CA PRO A 218 25.26 -5.16 -11.82
C PRO A 218 23.89 -5.17 -11.13
N TRP A 219 22.80 -5.26 -11.92
CA TRP A 219 21.43 -5.33 -11.46
C TRP A 219 20.73 -6.61 -11.88
N THR A 220 19.91 -7.15 -10.98
CA THR A 220 18.89 -8.16 -11.32
C THR A 220 17.52 -7.59 -10.99
N VAL A 221 16.65 -7.53 -12.00
CA VAL A 221 15.25 -7.10 -11.86
C VAL A 221 14.37 -8.34 -11.74
N LEU A 222 13.65 -8.46 -10.64
CA LEU A 222 12.75 -9.57 -10.35
C LEU A 222 11.32 -9.18 -10.75
N VAL A 223 10.74 -9.95 -11.65
CA VAL A 223 9.40 -9.70 -12.17
C VAL A 223 8.51 -10.92 -11.90
N PRO A 224 7.42 -10.79 -11.13
CA PRO A 224 6.50 -11.90 -10.88
C PRO A 224 5.88 -12.43 -12.18
N GLN A 225 5.63 -13.73 -12.24
CA GLN A 225 4.91 -14.34 -13.36
C GLN A 225 3.54 -13.68 -13.55
N GLY A 226 3.18 -13.43 -14.80
CA GLY A 226 1.92 -12.76 -15.18
C GLY A 226 1.95 -11.23 -15.05
N VAL A 227 3.07 -10.63 -14.60
CA VAL A 227 3.27 -9.18 -14.57
C VAL A 227 4.16 -8.78 -15.75
N LEU A 228 3.78 -7.74 -16.51
CA LEU A 228 4.55 -7.22 -17.66
C LEU A 228 5.09 -8.36 -18.54
N THR A 229 4.18 -9.15 -19.10
CA THR A 229 4.50 -10.38 -19.87
C THR A 229 5.35 -10.11 -21.10
N GLU A 230 5.35 -8.89 -21.61
CA GLU A 230 6.15 -8.40 -22.73
C GLU A 230 7.64 -8.27 -22.42
N ILE A 231 8.04 -8.24 -21.15
CA ILE A 231 9.45 -8.24 -20.78
C ILE A 231 10.04 -9.62 -21.04
N ASN A 232 10.79 -9.72 -22.14
CA ASN A 232 11.48 -10.95 -22.53
C ASN A 232 12.90 -10.97 -21.93
N SER A 233 13.42 -12.19 -21.69
CA SER A 233 14.77 -12.38 -21.14
C SER A 233 15.91 -12.17 -22.15
N SER A 234 15.61 -11.70 -23.37
CA SER A 234 16.57 -11.59 -24.47
C SER A 234 17.39 -10.31 -24.41
N ALA A 235 18.71 -10.47 -24.40
CA ALA A 235 19.73 -9.45 -24.74
C ALA A 235 19.61 -8.09 -23.98
N TRP A 236 19.75 -8.12 -22.67
CA TRP A 236 19.93 -6.90 -21.89
C TRP A 236 21.39 -6.43 -21.94
N PRO A 237 21.66 -5.12 -21.72
CA PRO A 237 23.02 -4.60 -21.60
C PRO A 237 23.84 -5.38 -20.56
N ALA A 238 25.16 -5.44 -20.77
CA ALA A 238 26.05 -6.10 -19.82
C ALA A 238 25.83 -5.55 -18.39
N GLY A 239 25.72 -6.45 -17.42
CA GLY A 239 25.46 -6.08 -16.02
C GLY A 239 23.96 -6.01 -15.64
N LEU A 240 23.02 -6.07 -16.59
CA LEU A 240 21.60 -6.10 -16.30
C LEU A 240 21.01 -7.48 -16.60
N ALA A 241 20.31 -8.04 -15.62
CA ALA A 241 19.52 -9.27 -15.78
C ALA A 241 18.08 -9.02 -15.40
N VAL A 242 17.15 -9.66 -16.11
CA VAL A 242 15.73 -9.71 -15.74
C VAL A 242 15.37 -11.17 -15.46
N GLN A 243 14.82 -11.44 -14.30
CA GLN A 243 14.45 -12.77 -13.89
C GLN A 243 12.97 -12.86 -13.53
N ARG A 244 12.28 -13.83 -14.12
CA ARG A 244 10.92 -14.18 -13.73
C ARG A 244 10.93 -14.98 -12.45
N ILE A 245 10.11 -14.59 -11.47
CA ILE A 245 9.92 -15.31 -10.22
C ILE A 245 8.47 -15.80 -10.13
N PRO A 246 8.19 -16.86 -9.36
CA PRO A 246 6.82 -17.25 -9.07
C PRO A 246 6.00 -16.13 -8.48
N PHE A 247 4.68 -16.20 -8.61
CA PHE A 247 3.81 -15.32 -7.84
C PHE A 247 3.91 -15.71 -6.36
N LEU A 248 4.22 -14.74 -5.50
CA LEU A 248 4.52 -14.98 -4.10
C LEU A 248 3.28 -14.85 -3.20
N SER A 249 3.28 -15.57 -2.10
CA SER A 249 2.36 -15.32 -0.99
C SER A 249 2.63 -13.93 -0.40
N GLN A 250 1.68 -13.37 0.36
CA GLN A 250 1.87 -12.07 1.00
C GLN A 250 3.10 -12.02 1.90
N ASP A 251 3.34 -13.07 2.69
CA ASP A 251 4.47 -13.12 3.62
C ASP A 251 5.82 -13.25 2.88
N ASP A 252 5.87 -13.97 1.76
CA ASP A 252 7.08 -14.06 0.94
C ASP A 252 7.29 -12.80 0.08
N TYR A 253 6.21 -12.10 -0.28
CA TYR A 253 6.33 -10.80 -0.93
C TYR A 253 6.97 -9.75 0.00
N ASP A 254 6.64 -9.76 1.28
CA ASP A 254 7.29 -8.91 2.27
C ASP A 254 8.80 -9.20 2.33
N ARG A 255 9.19 -10.48 2.40
CA ARG A 255 10.62 -10.89 2.38
C ARG A 255 11.33 -10.48 1.10
N LEU A 256 10.64 -10.55 -0.06
CA LEU A 256 11.18 -10.05 -1.32
C LEU A 256 11.54 -8.57 -1.22
N LEU A 257 10.60 -7.74 -0.74
CA LEU A 257 10.82 -6.30 -0.58
C LEU A 257 11.98 -5.98 0.38
N TRP A 258 12.17 -6.79 1.43
CA TRP A 258 13.30 -6.63 2.36
C TRP A 258 14.64 -6.97 1.71
N CYS A 259 14.66 -7.87 0.72
CA CYS A 259 15.87 -8.27 -0.01
C CYS A 259 16.33 -7.26 -1.06
N CYS A 260 15.44 -6.41 -1.56
CA CYS A 260 15.71 -5.56 -2.71
C CYS A 260 16.35 -4.22 -2.34
N ASP A 261 17.20 -3.70 -3.22
CA ASP A 261 17.78 -2.36 -3.11
C ASP A 261 16.83 -1.27 -3.64
N LEU A 262 15.91 -1.65 -4.55
CA LEU A 262 14.88 -0.78 -5.11
C LEU A 262 13.58 -1.58 -5.27
N ASN A 263 12.46 -1.01 -4.81
CA ASN A 263 11.15 -1.61 -4.92
C ASN A 263 10.23 -0.77 -5.81
N LEU A 264 9.82 -1.31 -6.97
CA LEU A 264 8.77 -0.73 -7.77
C LEU A 264 7.49 -1.49 -7.49
N VAL A 265 6.51 -0.78 -6.92
CA VAL A 265 5.28 -1.36 -6.40
C VAL A 265 4.05 -0.67 -6.98
N ARG A 266 2.89 -1.34 -6.95
CA ARG A 266 1.61 -0.80 -7.41
C ARG A 266 0.51 -1.09 -6.41
N GLY A 267 -0.60 -0.34 -6.51
CA GLY A 267 -1.74 -0.50 -5.62
C GLY A 267 -1.39 -0.17 -4.17
N GLU A 268 -2.35 -0.35 -3.26
CA GLU A 268 -2.22 0.16 -1.89
C GLU A 268 -1.51 -0.83 -0.95
N ASP A 269 -1.84 -2.13 -1.03
CA ASP A 269 -1.17 -3.12 -0.17
C ASP A 269 0.35 -3.11 -0.39
N SER A 270 0.79 -3.19 -1.65
CA SER A 270 2.22 -3.20 -1.98
C SER A 270 2.93 -1.90 -1.59
N LEU A 271 2.26 -0.75 -1.67
CA LEU A 271 2.79 0.53 -1.21
C LEU A 271 3.11 0.49 0.29
N ILE A 272 2.15 0.02 1.09
CA ILE A 272 2.33 -0.05 2.54
C ILE A 272 3.36 -1.12 2.91
N ARG A 273 3.45 -2.22 2.16
CA ARG A 273 4.51 -3.23 2.39
C ARG A 273 5.90 -2.68 2.05
N ALA A 274 6.04 -1.89 0.99
CA ALA A 274 7.29 -1.22 0.65
C ALA A 274 7.67 -0.13 1.68
N LEU A 275 6.70 0.59 2.26
CA LEU A 275 6.94 1.46 3.41
C LEU A 275 7.61 0.69 4.55
N TRP A 276 7.05 -0.47 4.92
CA TRP A 276 7.58 -1.30 6.00
C TRP A 276 8.89 -1.99 5.67
N ALA A 277 9.24 -2.15 4.39
CA ALA A 277 10.57 -2.57 3.99
C ALA A 277 11.64 -1.52 4.31
N GLY A 278 11.29 -0.24 4.35
CA GLY A 278 12.20 0.86 4.67
C GLY A 278 13.32 1.01 3.63
N ARG A 279 13.10 0.57 2.39
CA ARG A 279 14.04 0.60 1.27
C ARG A 279 13.60 1.65 0.24
N PRO A 280 14.49 2.13 -0.63
CA PRO A 280 14.11 2.94 -1.78
C PRO A 280 12.98 2.28 -2.57
N MET A 281 11.95 3.06 -2.89
CA MET A 281 10.80 2.55 -3.62
C MET A 281 10.21 3.62 -4.54
N ILE A 282 9.51 3.17 -5.60
CA ILE A 282 8.62 3.99 -6.42
C ILE A 282 7.26 3.31 -6.45
N TRP A 283 6.22 4.06 -6.14
CA TRP A 283 4.85 3.59 -6.23
C TRP A 283 4.23 4.01 -7.56
N GLN A 284 3.68 3.06 -8.29
CA GLN A 284 2.78 3.34 -9.40
C GLN A 284 1.36 3.41 -8.84
N ALA A 285 0.80 4.60 -8.74
CA ALA A 285 -0.59 4.79 -8.40
C ALA A 285 -1.49 4.26 -9.53
N TYR A 286 -2.70 3.81 -9.19
CA TYR A 286 -3.66 3.37 -10.21
C TYR A 286 -3.97 4.53 -11.16
N PRO A 287 -3.72 4.38 -12.46
CA PRO A 287 -3.94 5.45 -13.43
C PRO A 287 -5.41 5.87 -13.46
N GLN A 288 -5.67 7.15 -13.31
CA GLN A 288 -7.01 7.74 -13.34
C GLN A 288 -7.09 8.75 -14.47
N ALA A 289 -8.31 8.98 -14.98
CA ALA A 289 -8.58 10.01 -15.97
C ALA A 289 -8.09 11.39 -15.45
N GLU A 290 -7.72 12.28 -16.37
CA GLU A 290 -7.26 13.63 -16.07
C GLU A 290 -6.12 13.69 -15.03
N GLN A 291 -5.32 12.63 -14.95
CA GLN A 291 -4.18 12.50 -14.02
C GLN A 291 -4.54 12.69 -12.53
N ALA A 292 -5.77 12.39 -12.14
CA ALA A 292 -6.25 12.54 -10.76
C ALA A 292 -5.46 11.69 -9.72
N HIS A 293 -4.60 10.79 -10.16
CA HIS A 293 -3.69 10.04 -9.30
C HIS A 293 -2.42 10.83 -8.91
N LEU A 294 -2.00 11.86 -9.68
CA LEU A 294 -0.77 12.61 -9.40
C LEU A 294 -0.79 13.38 -8.08
N PRO A 295 -1.88 14.02 -7.64
CA PRO A 295 -1.97 14.60 -6.30
C PRO A 295 -1.70 13.59 -5.18
N LYS A 296 -2.16 12.35 -5.32
CA LYS A 296 -1.88 11.27 -4.34
C LYS A 296 -0.39 10.93 -4.28
N VAL A 297 0.26 10.86 -5.45
CA VAL A 297 1.72 10.64 -5.56
C VAL A 297 2.48 11.80 -4.93
N ALA A 298 2.09 13.04 -5.22
CA ALA A 298 2.71 14.24 -4.66
C ALA A 298 2.58 14.28 -3.12
N ALA A 299 1.39 13.99 -2.59
CA ALA A 299 1.15 13.95 -1.15
C ALA A 299 2.02 12.89 -0.45
N TRP A 300 2.17 11.69 -1.04
CA TRP A 300 3.09 10.68 -0.52
C TRP A 300 4.54 11.17 -0.51
N LEU A 301 4.98 11.80 -1.62
CA LEU A 301 6.34 12.35 -1.73
C LEU A 301 6.63 13.41 -0.67
N ASP A 302 5.65 14.25 -0.33
CA ASP A 302 5.81 15.26 0.71
C ASP A 302 6.07 14.60 2.08
N HIS A 303 5.40 13.50 2.41
CA HIS A 303 5.71 12.71 3.60
C HIS A 303 7.08 12.06 3.54
N LEU A 304 7.46 11.49 2.39
CA LEU A 304 8.76 10.84 2.21
C LEU A 304 9.92 11.85 2.35
N LEU A 305 9.85 12.96 1.63
CA LEU A 305 10.93 13.96 1.59
C LEU A 305 11.03 14.73 2.91
N GLY A 306 9.92 14.91 3.62
CA GLY A 306 9.90 15.49 4.96
C GLY A 306 10.27 14.53 6.11
N ALA A 307 10.52 13.25 5.85
CA ALA A 307 10.64 12.22 6.89
C ALA A 307 11.85 12.40 7.82
N LEU A 308 12.90 13.11 7.41
CA LEU A 308 14.08 13.39 8.21
C LEU A 308 13.97 14.73 8.99
N GLU A 309 12.94 15.51 8.72
CA GLU A 309 12.69 16.74 9.49
C GLU A 309 12.07 16.39 10.85
N PRO A 310 12.34 17.18 11.90
CA PRO A 310 11.64 17.00 13.16
C PRO A 310 10.13 17.21 12.94
N PRO A 311 9.27 16.45 13.65
CA PRO A 311 7.83 16.63 13.54
C PRO A 311 7.47 18.09 13.82
N PRO A 312 6.54 18.70 13.07
CA PRO A 312 6.09 20.05 13.33
C PRO A 312 5.60 20.17 14.76
N GLY A 313 6.08 21.19 15.48
CA GLY A 313 5.65 21.47 16.86
C GLY A 313 4.13 21.59 16.92
N LYS A 314 3.51 21.19 18.05
CA LYS A 314 2.06 21.34 18.26
C LYS A 314 1.66 22.80 18.00
N GLY A 315 0.88 23.04 16.94
CA GLY A 315 0.42 24.37 16.52
C GLY A 315 0.93 24.88 15.19
N ALA A 316 1.81 24.15 14.47
CA ALA A 316 2.20 24.51 13.12
C ALA A 316 1.06 24.18 12.13
N ALA A 317 0.63 25.21 11.37
CA ALA A 317 -0.33 25.00 10.29
C ALA A 317 0.19 23.98 9.27
N PRO A 318 -0.68 23.16 8.64
CA PRO A 318 -0.28 22.22 7.60
C PRO A 318 0.39 22.99 6.46
N ARG A 319 1.58 22.53 6.04
CA ARG A 319 2.25 23.07 4.86
C ARG A 319 1.35 22.83 3.65
N GLN A 320 0.79 23.88 3.11
CA GLN A 320 0.13 23.84 1.81
C GLN A 320 1.23 23.61 0.77
N GLY A 321 1.08 22.57 -0.05
CA GLY A 321 1.97 22.34 -1.18
C GLY A 321 2.05 23.61 -2.01
N SER A 322 3.27 24.11 -2.21
CA SER A 322 3.52 25.28 -3.04
C SER A 322 3.20 24.92 -4.49
N VAL A 323 1.97 25.16 -4.91
CA VAL A 323 1.66 25.35 -6.31
C VAL A 323 2.23 26.72 -6.65
N ALA A 324 3.37 26.75 -7.35
CA ALA A 324 3.91 27.98 -7.91
C ALA A 324 2.90 28.50 -8.94
N CYS A 325 2.09 29.51 -8.56
CA CYS A 325 1.40 30.36 -9.52
C CYS A 325 2.45 31.18 -10.25
N ASN A 326 2.77 30.82 -11.48
CA ASN A 326 3.43 31.71 -12.42
C ASN A 326 2.43 32.82 -12.79
N SER A 327 2.61 34.00 -12.24
CA SER A 327 2.02 35.22 -12.77
C SER A 327 2.92 35.71 -13.91
N ASP A 328 2.44 35.57 -15.12
CA ASP A 328 3.03 36.14 -16.35
C ASP A 328 3.13 37.66 -16.28
N MET A 329 4.33 38.19 -16.49
CA MET A 329 4.55 39.54 -17.06
C MET A 329 5.56 39.43 -18.21
N PRO A 330 5.26 39.98 -19.39
CA PRO A 330 6.13 39.92 -20.55
C PRO A 330 7.22 40.99 -20.50
N GLY A 331 8.48 40.55 -20.49
CA GLY A 331 9.64 41.40 -20.65
C GLY A 331 10.61 40.81 -21.69
N SER A 332 10.68 41.47 -22.84
CA SER A 332 11.54 41.19 -23.96
C SER A 332 13.02 41.50 -23.68
N GLY A 333 13.90 40.54 -23.96
CA GLY A 333 15.36 40.77 -24.04
C GLY A 333 16.09 39.54 -24.60
N PRO A 334 17.03 39.69 -25.56
CA PRO A 334 17.64 38.58 -26.30
C PRO A 334 18.88 38.03 -25.62
N GLY A 335 19.08 36.74 -25.77
CA GLY A 335 20.40 36.12 -25.62
C GLY A 335 20.64 35.41 -24.30
N LEU A 336 20.20 34.15 -24.20
CA LEU A 336 20.70 33.23 -23.17
C LEU A 336 21.44 32.07 -23.83
N SER A 337 22.76 32.05 -23.58
CA SER A 337 23.58 30.84 -23.70
C SER A 337 22.94 29.68 -22.97
N PRO A 338 23.15 28.39 -23.34
CA PRO A 338 22.59 27.24 -22.63
C PRO A 338 23.11 27.26 -21.19
N ALA A 339 22.24 27.58 -20.26
CA ALA A 339 22.51 27.49 -18.85
C ALA A 339 22.87 26.04 -18.54
N HIS A 340 24.06 25.79 -18.06
CA HIS A 340 24.42 24.57 -17.35
C HIS A 340 23.45 24.48 -16.16
N SER A 341 22.44 23.64 -16.27
CA SER A 341 21.53 23.35 -15.16
C SER A 341 22.35 22.79 -14.00
N SER A 342 22.40 23.51 -12.90
CA SER A 342 22.95 22.98 -11.65
C SER A 342 22.34 21.59 -11.38
N PRO A 343 23.12 20.62 -10.89
CA PRO A 343 22.60 19.29 -10.61
C PRO A 343 21.39 19.43 -9.67
N ALA A 344 20.29 18.79 -10.02
CA ALA A 344 19.08 18.80 -9.21
C ALA A 344 19.41 18.29 -7.80
N SER A 345 18.80 18.89 -6.76
CA SER A 345 19.02 18.40 -5.40
C SER A 345 18.61 16.91 -5.30
N PRO A 346 19.21 16.12 -4.39
CA PRO A 346 18.84 14.72 -4.20
C PRO A 346 17.33 14.51 -4.02
N ASP A 347 16.67 15.38 -3.30
CA ASP A 347 15.22 15.33 -3.04
C ASP A 347 14.43 15.65 -4.33
N ALA A 348 14.89 16.59 -5.14
CA ALA A 348 14.30 16.89 -6.43
C ALA A 348 14.46 15.71 -7.41
N ALA A 349 15.61 15.05 -7.45
CA ALA A 349 15.83 13.87 -8.28
C ALA A 349 14.89 12.71 -7.90
N ILE A 350 14.73 12.44 -6.61
CA ILE A 350 13.79 11.43 -6.11
C ILE A 350 12.35 11.78 -6.52
N ARG A 351 11.93 13.05 -6.34
CA ARG A 351 10.60 13.52 -6.76
C ARG A 351 10.37 13.32 -8.26
N GLN A 352 11.34 13.69 -9.09
CA GLN A 352 11.22 13.56 -10.54
C GLN A 352 11.11 12.09 -10.99
N ALA A 353 11.83 11.17 -10.35
CA ALA A 353 11.72 9.74 -10.66
C ALA A 353 10.29 9.19 -10.39
N TRP A 354 9.66 9.60 -9.30
CA TRP A 354 8.31 9.19 -8.99
C TRP A 354 7.28 9.78 -9.96
N LEU A 355 7.40 11.07 -10.30
CA LEU A 355 6.52 11.74 -11.25
C LEU A 355 6.65 11.14 -12.64
N ALA A 356 7.88 10.94 -13.12
CA ALA A 356 8.14 10.30 -14.41
C ALA A 356 7.58 8.87 -14.47
N TRP A 357 7.71 8.09 -13.39
CA TRP A 357 7.14 6.73 -13.31
C TRP A 357 5.62 6.73 -13.38
N ASN A 358 4.97 7.77 -12.87
CA ASN A 358 3.52 7.94 -12.88
C ASN A 358 3.01 8.75 -14.09
N ALA A 359 3.83 8.90 -15.13
CA ALA A 359 3.48 9.56 -16.39
C ALA A 359 3.04 11.03 -16.23
N ASP A 360 3.67 11.77 -15.30
CA ASP A 360 3.52 13.22 -15.26
C ASP A 360 4.11 13.83 -16.55
N PRO A 361 3.32 14.58 -17.34
CA PRO A 361 3.77 15.16 -18.61
C PRO A 361 4.89 16.21 -18.45
N ASN A 362 5.05 16.77 -17.25
CA ASN A 362 6.08 17.75 -16.94
C ASN A 362 7.37 17.12 -16.39
N ALA A 363 7.37 15.80 -16.15
CA ALA A 363 8.55 15.10 -15.66
C ALA A 363 9.57 14.85 -16.80
N PRO A 364 10.86 14.74 -16.46
CA PRO A 364 11.88 14.36 -17.44
C PRO A 364 11.68 12.91 -17.90
N PRO A 365 12.37 12.47 -18.97
CA PRO A 365 12.34 11.07 -19.40
C PRO A 365 12.66 10.10 -18.24
N VAL A 366 11.90 9.02 -18.14
CA VAL A 366 11.99 8.04 -17.04
C VAL A 366 13.42 7.55 -16.80
N ALA A 367 14.15 7.25 -17.87
CA ALA A 367 15.53 6.77 -17.78
C ALA A 367 16.46 7.77 -17.08
N SER A 368 16.38 9.05 -17.41
CA SER A 368 17.17 10.10 -16.76
C SER A 368 16.72 10.31 -15.32
N ALA A 369 15.42 10.43 -15.09
CA ALA A 369 14.86 10.70 -13.76
C ALA A 369 15.24 9.60 -12.76
N ILE A 370 15.09 8.33 -13.14
CA ILE A 370 15.43 7.20 -12.25
C ILE A 370 16.95 7.10 -12.08
N HIS A 371 17.74 7.32 -13.12
CA HIS A 371 19.20 7.32 -13.01
C HIS A 371 19.69 8.37 -12.01
N ASP A 372 19.17 9.60 -12.07
CA ASP A 372 19.54 10.69 -11.16
C ASP A 372 19.10 10.39 -9.71
N ALA A 373 17.93 9.80 -9.53
CA ALA A 373 17.47 9.36 -8.20
C ALA A 373 18.36 8.24 -7.63
N LEU A 374 18.85 7.33 -8.46
CA LEU A 374 19.79 6.27 -8.04
C LEU A 374 21.15 6.84 -7.64
N ALA A 375 21.62 7.92 -8.26
CA ALA A 375 22.80 8.65 -7.81
C ALA A 375 22.60 9.23 -6.38
N ALA A 376 21.36 9.55 -6.00
CA ALA A 376 20.98 9.99 -4.65
C ALA A 376 20.60 8.83 -3.70
N SER A 377 20.98 7.58 -3.98
CA SER A 377 20.53 6.37 -3.29
C SER A 377 20.75 6.39 -1.77
N VAL A 378 21.84 6.99 -1.28
CA VAL A 378 22.12 7.13 0.16
C VAL A 378 21.06 8.00 0.84
N ARG A 379 20.73 9.15 0.25
CA ARG A 379 19.68 10.06 0.74
C ARG A 379 18.31 9.37 0.67
N TRP A 380 18.01 8.71 -0.44
CA TRP A 380 16.75 8.00 -0.62
C TRP A 380 16.55 6.89 0.40
N GLN A 381 17.57 6.08 0.67
CA GLN A 381 17.56 5.06 1.71
C GLN A 381 17.32 5.68 3.09
N ALA A 382 17.97 6.79 3.40
CA ALA A 382 17.79 7.48 4.70
C ALA A 382 16.36 7.99 4.88
N LEU A 383 15.75 8.58 3.84
CA LEU A 383 14.37 9.05 3.83
C LEU A 383 13.38 7.89 3.98
N SER A 384 13.55 6.80 3.22
CA SER A 384 12.67 5.62 3.30
C SER A 384 12.71 4.97 4.69
N ALA A 385 13.91 4.82 5.26
CA ALA A 385 14.08 4.29 6.60
C ALA A 385 13.50 5.22 7.67
N ALA A 386 13.60 6.54 7.50
CA ALA A 386 13.04 7.52 8.42
C ALA A 386 11.51 7.50 8.40
N LEU A 387 10.89 7.48 7.21
CA LEU A 387 9.43 7.38 7.08
C LEU A 387 8.90 6.11 7.73
N CYS A 388 9.53 4.97 7.47
CA CYS A 388 9.19 3.70 8.14
C CYS A 388 9.26 3.83 9.67
N ARG A 389 10.34 4.39 10.22
CA ARG A 389 10.48 4.58 11.68
C ARG A 389 9.46 5.55 12.26
N ASN A 390 9.10 6.60 11.54
CA ASN A 390 8.13 7.59 12.00
C ASN A 390 6.74 6.97 12.11
N GLU A 391 6.30 6.23 11.08
CA GLU A 391 5.02 5.54 11.11
C GLU A 391 4.99 4.38 12.11
N ALA A 392 6.10 3.69 12.34
CA ALA A 392 6.21 2.61 13.33
C ALA A 392 6.01 3.06 14.79
N ARG A 393 6.13 4.36 15.06
CA ARG A 393 5.85 4.93 16.39
C ARG A 393 4.38 5.21 16.64
N LEU A 394 3.57 5.14 15.61
CA LEU A 394 2.14 5.42 15.65
C LEU A 394 1.33 4.12 15.75
N PRO A 395 0.15 4.14 16.35
CA PRO A 395 -0.72 2.97 16.33
C PRO A 395 -1.07 2.55 14.90
N SER A 396 -1.10 1.25 14.65
CA SER A 396 -1.47 0.69 13.35
C SER A 396 -2.96 0.94 13.02
N LEU A 397 -3.34 0.74 11.75
CA LEU A 397 -4.72 0.86 11.31
C LEU A 397 -5.67 0.00 12.16
N ALA A 398 -5.31 -1.26 12.43
CA ALA A 398 -6.14 -2.14 13.25
C ALA A 398 -6.33 -1.60 14.68
N GLN A 399 -5.26 -1.08 15.29
CA GLN A 399 -5.33 -0.49 16.64
C GLN A 399 -6.18 0.79 16.68
N ARG A 400 -6.02 1.67 15.67
CA ARG A 400 -6.84 2.90 15.58
C ARG A 400 -8.30 2.58 15.31
N LEU A 401 -8.56 1.60 14.46
CA LEU A 401 -9.92 1.14 14.16
C LEU A 401 -10.61 0.59 15.42
N LEU A 402 -9.93 -0.24 16.19
CA LEU A 402 -10.45 -0.75 17.47
C LEU A 402 -10.75 0.39 18.43
N ALA A 403 -9.81 1.30 18.65
CA ALA A 403 -10.00 2.45 19.53
C ALA A 403 -11.15 3.37 19.07
N PHE A 404 -11.28 3.58 17.75
CA PHE A 404 -12.38 4.35 17.18
C PHE A 404 -13.74 3.69 17.45
N ILE A 405 -13.86 2.40 17.23
CA ILE A 405 -15.11 1.66 17.44
C ILE A 405 -15.48 1.63 18.91
N ASP A 406 -14.51 1.38 19.80
CA ASP A 406 -14.75 1.32 21.25
C ASP A 406 -15.21 2.69 21.79
N SER A 407 -14.84 3.80 21.16
CA SER A 407 -15.34 5.15 21.49
C SER A 407 -16.80 5.39 21.05
N ARG A 408 -17.42 4.47 20.28
CA ARG A 408 -18.80 4.57 19.74
C ARG A 408 -19.78 3.58 20.39
N LEU A 409 -19.27 2.64 21.16
CA LEU A 409 -20.04 1.69 21.96
C LEU A 409 -20.32 2.25 23.36
#